data_6d8f7289d974bcd9a43b3f40a2070f77
#
_entry.id   6d8f7289d974bcd9a43b3f40a2070f77
#
_cell.length_a   1.000
_cell.length_b   1.000
_cell.length_c   1.000
_cell.angle_alpha   90.00
_cell.angle_beta   90.00
_cell.angle_gamma   90.00
#
_symmetry.space_group_name_H-M   'P 1'
#
loop_
_entity.id
_entity.type
_entity.pdbx_description
1 polymer ?
#
loop_
_entity_poly.entity_id
_entity_poly.type
_entity_poly.pdbx_seq_one_letter_code
_entity_poly.pdbx_strand_id
1 'polypeptide(L)'
;YYLNRGYLDFKIDSVQVSISPDKRDIFVSINVFEGERYTVSGIKLTGELLGLDEELQPLIDVKTGDVFSAERINAIAKRVTDRMSTLGYAFATANPNPEADREKRQVAFTIVVDPGRRVYVRRVNIAGNNRTRDEVIRREVRQYESAWFDSDRVRLSRDRIDRLGF
;
A
#
# COMPACT_ATOMS: atom_id res chain seq x y z
N TYR A 1 2.23 15.28 -4.76
CA TYR A 1 1.24 16.32 -5.05
C TYR A 1 0.64 16.12 -6.44
N TYR A 2 1.41 16.22 -7.52
CA TYR A 2 0.94 16.17 -8.90
C TYR A 2 0.29 14.84 -9.28
N LEU A 3 0.92 13.71 -8.93
CA LEU A 3 0.39 12.36 -9.19
C LEU A 3 -0.97 12.08 -8.54
N ASN A 4 -1.33 12.82 -7.49
CA ASN A 4 -2.63 12.69 -6.83
C ASN A 4 -3.70 13.65 -7.39
N ARG A 5 -3.34 14.43 -8.42
CA ARG A 5 -4.20 15.43 -9.05
C ARG A 5 -4.41 15.23 -10.55
N GLY A 6 -4.04 14.06 -11.04
CA GLY A 6 -4.27 13.65 -12.41
C GLY A 6 -3.05 13.69 -13.32
N TYR A 7 -1.92 14.22 -12.88
CA TYR A 7 -0.74 14.41 -13.71
C TYR A 7 0.14 13.15 -13.76
N LEU A 8 -0.26 12.19 -14.56
CA LEU A 8 0.41 10.88 -14.67
C LEU A 8 1.85 10.99 -15.20
N ASP A 9 2.08 11.87 -16.15
CA ASP A 9 3.38 12.07 -16.81
C ASP A 9 4.31 13.05 -16.06
N PHE A 10 3.94 13.46 -14.82
CA PHE A 10 4.76 14.36 -14.00
C PHE A 10 6.16 13.82 -13.78
N LYS A 11 7.14 14.65 -14.04
CA LYS A 11 8.56 14.35 -13.72
C LYS A 11 9.33 15.61 -13.32
N ILE A 12 10.40 15.39 -12.58
CA ILE A 12 11.37 16.42 -12.24
C ILE A 12 12.50 16.31 -13.27
N ASP A 13 12.65 17.34 -14.10
CA ASP A 13 13.67 17.38 -15.12
C ASP A 13 15.06 17.73 -14.57
N SER A 14 15.14 18.70 -13.65
CA SER A 14 16.39 19.05 -12.98
C SER A 14 16.17 19.70 -11.63
N VAL A 15 17.15 19.53 -10.76
CA VAL A 15 17.26 20.23 -9.48
C VAL A 15 18.60 20.93 -9.42
N GLN A 16 18.61 22.24 -9.19
CA GLN A 16 19.81 23.04 -9.02
C GLN A 16 19.81 23.66 -7.63
N VAL A 17 20.95 23.56 -6.98
CA VAL A 17 21.18 24.19 -5.66
C VAL A 17 22.30 25.17 -5.80
N SER A 18 22.06 26.42 -5.41
CA SER A 18 23.08 27.49 -5.34
C SER A 18 23.11 28.11 -3.95
N ILE A 19 24.29 28.46 -3.52
CA ILE A 19 24.53 29.10 -2.22
C ILE A 19 24.94 30.54 -2.48
N SER A 20 24.37 31.48 -1.74
CA SER A 20 24.74 32.90 -1.83
C SER A 20 26.23 33.10 -1.50
N PRO A 21 26.91 34.12 -2.06
CA PRO A 21 28.33 34.39 -1.80
C PRO A 21 28.66 34.59 -0.32
N ASP A 22 27.74 35.14 0.45
CA ASP A 22 27.82 35.32 1.90
C ASP A 22 27.47 34.07 2.72
N LYS A 23 27.12 32.95 2.05
CA LYS A 23 26.74 31.65 2.63
C LYS A 23 25.57 31.70 3.62
N ARG A 24 24.71 32.71 3.49
CA ARG A 24 23.52 32.83 4.36
C ARG A 24 22.26 32.22 3.76
N ASP A 25 22.17 32.17 2.43
CA ASP A 25 21.00 31.73 1.72
C ASP A 25 21.31 30.54 0.79
N ILE A 26 20.36 29.61 0.71
CA ILE A 26 20.38 28.48 -0.21
C ILE A 26 19.20 28.65 -1.16
N PHE A 27 19.47 28.70 -2.45
CA PHE A 27 18.47 28.75 -3.49
C PHE A 27 18.34 27.34 -4.11
N VAL A 28 17.12 26.82 -4.14
CA VAL A 28 16.79 25.55 -4.76
C VAL A 28 15.86 25.82 -5.94
N SER A 29 16.33 25.55 -7.15
CA SER A 29 15.54 25.64 -8.37
C SER A 29 15.18 24.25 -8.84
N ILE A 30 13.88 23.98 -8.99
CA ILE A 30 13.36 22.69 -9.43
C ILE A 30 12.61 22.91 -10.74
N ASN A 31 13.11 22.31 -11.82
CA ASN A 31 12.41 22.32 -13.09
C ASN A 31 11.57 21.07 -13.19
N VAL A 32 10.28 21.25 -13.45
CA VAL A 32 9.30 20.16 -13.51
C VAL A 32 8.59 20.16 -14.87
N PHE A 33 8.24 18.97 -15.31
CA PHE A 33 7.31 18.76 -16.40
C PHE A 33 6.02 18.21 -15.80
N GLU A 34 4.94 18.98 -15.87
CA GLU A 34 3.66 18.59 -15.26
C GLU A 34 2.91 17.54 -16.12
N GLY A 35 3.00 17.66 -17.44
CA GLY A 35 2.24 16.85 -18.36
C GLY A 35 0.77 17.22 -18.42
N GLU A 36 -0.05 16.33 -18.97
CA GLU A 36 -1.50 16.50 -19.09
C GLU A 36 -2.21 15.83 -17.91
N ARG A 37 -3.43 16.31 -17.65
CA ARG A 37 -4.28 15.75 -16.60
C ARG A 37 -5.10 14.59 -17.14
N TYR A 38 -5.01 13.42 -16.48
CA TYR A 38 -5.68 12.18 -16.86
C TYR A 38 -6.89 11.89 -15.96
N THR A 39 -7.87 11.21 -16.55
CA THR A 39 -8.98 10.58 -15.84
C THR A 39 -8.88 9.06 -15.94
N VAL A 40 -9.48 8.36 -14.98
CA VAL A 40 -9.47 6.89 -14.98
C VAL A 40 -10.55 6.38 -15.94
N SER A 41 -10.18 5.52 -16.88
CA SER A 41 -11.12 4.85 -17.79
C SER A 41 -11.62 3.51 -17.28
N GLY A 42 -10.89 2.87 -16.38
CA GLY A 42 -11.27 1.61 -15.76
C GLY A 42 -10.18 1.02 -14.90
N ILE A 43 -10.58 0.13 -13.98
CA ILE A 43 -9.68 -0.64 -13.13
C ILE A 43 -10.12 -2.09 -13.16
N LYS A 44 -9.19 -3.00 -13.41
CA LYS A 44 -9.44 -4.45 -13.37
C LYS A 44 -8.43 -5.12 -12.43
N LEU A 45 -8.89 -6.17 -11.76
CA LEU A 45 -8.06 -7.13 -11.04
C LEU A 45 -7.77 -8.31 -11.97
N THR A 46 -6.51 -8.75 -11.99
CA THR A 46 -6.04 -9.91 -12.75
C THR A 46 -5.04 -10.71 -11.92
N GLY A 47 -4.60 -11.85 -12.44
CA GLY A 47 -3.70 -12.75 -11.73
C GLY A 47 -4.44 -13.81 -10.95
N GLU A 48 -3.90 -14.25 -9.83
CA GLU A 48 -4.49 -15.32 -9.03
C GLU A 48 -5.34 -14.74 -7.88
N LEU A 49 -6.65 -14.67 -8.10
CA LEU A 49 -7.61 -14.10 -7.15
C LEU A 49 -8.16 -15.12 -6.14
N LEU A 50 -7.78 -16.39 -6.24
CA LEU A 50 -8.19 -17.49 -5.34
C LEU A 50 -9.72 -17.68 -5.21
N GLY A 51 -10.49 -17.27 -6.22
CA GLY A 51 -11.96 -17.27 -6.16
C GLY A 51 -12.57 -16.18 -5.27
N LEU A 52 -11.77 -15.15 -4.92
CA LEU A 52 -12.20 -14.02 -4.08
C LEU A 52 -12.72 -12.84 -4.89
N ASP A 53 -13.03 -13.01 -6.16
CA ASP A 53 -13.44 -11.95 -7.08
C ASP A 53 -14.58 -11.09 -6.51
N GLU A 54 -15.61 -11.73 -5.95
CA GLU A 54 -16.76 -11.04 -5.36
C GLU A 54 -16.41 -10.24 -4.10
N GLU A 55 -15.37 -10.65 -3.37
CA GLU A 55 -14.91 -9.95 -2.17
C GLU A 55 -13.93 -8.81 -2.49
N LEU A 56 -13.13 -8.98 -3.55
CA LEU A 56 -12.10 -8.02 -3.93
C LEU A 56 -12.65 -6.89 -4.80
N GLN A 57 -13.66 -7.17 -5.63
CA GLN A 57 -14.25 -6.17 -6.53
C GLN A 57 -14.79 -4.93 -5.80
N PRO A 58 -15.51 -5.04 -4.65
CA PRO A 58 -15.98 -3.87 -3.90
C PRO A 58 -14.87 -3.01 -3.30
N LEU A 59 -13.63 -3.50 -3.23
CA LEU A 59 -12.49 -2.74 -2.74
C LEU A 59 -12.01 -1.66 -3.74
N ILE A 60 -12.50 -1.72 -4.98
CA ILE A 60 -12.25 -0.73 -6.01
C ILE A 60 -13.27 0.40 -5.85
N ASP A 61 -12.84 1.50 -5.25
CA ASP A 61 -13.67 2.67 -4.96
C ASP A 61 -13.48 3.83 -5.96
N VAL A 62 -12.67 3.63 -6.99
CA VAL A 62 -12.43 4.59 -8.08
C VAL A 62 -13.34 4.23 -9.25
N LYS A 63 -14.06 5.23 -9.77
CA LYS A 63 -15.00 5.08 -10.88
C LYS A 63 -14.40 5.59 -12.19
N THR A 64 -14.93 5.11 -13.30
CA THR A 64 -14.65 5.66 -14.61
C THR A 64 -15.01 7.14 -14.66
N GLY A 65 -14.08 7.96 -15.14
CA GLY A 65 -14.22 9.42 -15.18
C GLY A 65 -13.64 10.16 -13.97
N ASP A 66 -13.31 9.46 -12.88
CA ASP A 66 -12.61 10.08 -11.75
C ASP A 66 -11.22 10.57 -12.20
N VAL A 67 -10.77 11.66 -11.58
CA VAL A 67 -9.42 12.16 -11.79
C VAL A 67 -8.42 11.13 -11.27
N PHE A 68 -7.39 10.84 -12.06
CA PHE A 68 -6.31 9.96 -11.62
C PHE A 68 -5.67 10.45 -10.31
N SER A 69 -5.45 9.53 -9.40
CA SER A 69 -4.71 9.75 -8.16
C SER A 69 -3.88 8.51 -7.83
N ALA A 70 -2.57 8.67 -7.80
CA ALA A 70 -1.66 7.58 -7.46
C ALA A 70 -1.93 7.03 -6.06
N GLU A 71 -2.27 7.90 -5.11
CA GLU A 71 -2.63 7.52 -3.74
C GLU A 71 -3.87 6.61 -3.71
N ARG A 72 -4.93 6.96 -4.44
CA ARG A 72 -6.16 6.15 -4.50
C ARG A 72 -5.90 4.78 -5.14
N ILE A 73 -5.13 4.74 -6.23
CA ILE A 73 -4.77 3.47 -6.91
C ILE A 73 -3.94 2.57 -5.97
N ASN A 74 -2.93 3.14 -5.30
CA ASN A 74 -2.12 2.39 -4.34
C ASN A 74 -2.93 1.95 -3.12
N ALA A 75 -3.91 2.74 -2.69
CA ALA A 75 -4.83 2.36 -1.61
C ALA A 75 -5.69 1.15 -1.98
N ILE A 76 -6.14 1.05 -3.24
CA ILE A 76 -6.85 -0.14 -3.75
C ILE A 76 -5.93 -1.36 -3.68
N ALA A 77 -4.73 -1.26 -4.25
CA ALA A 77 -3.75 -2.35 -4.23
C ALA A 77 -3.46 -2.81 -2.78
N LYS A 78 -3.29 -1.85 -1.87
CA LYS A 78 -3.10 -2.15 -0.44
C LYS A 78 -4.29 -2.87 0.18
N ARG A 79 -5.53 -2.44 -0.06
CA ARG A 79 -6.73 -3.12 0.46
C ARG A 79 -6.84 -4.56 -0.05
N VAL A 80 -6.48 -4.81 -1.31
CA VAL A 80 -6.44 -6.15 -1.89
C VAL A 80 -5.41 -7.02 -1.16
N THR A 81 -4.18 -6.55 -0.98
CA THR A 81 -3.14 -7.31 -0.26
C THR A 81 -3.47 -7.50 1.21
N ASP A 82 -4.03 -6.48 1.87
CA ASP A 82 -4.49 -6.57 3.27
C ASP A 82 -5.56 -7.67 3.40
N ARG A 83 -6.54 -7.72 2.48
CA ARG A 83 -7.56 -8.78 2.50
C ARG A 83 -6.95 -10.17 2.33
N MET A 84 -6.02 -10.33 1.39
CA MET A 84 -5.34 -11.61 1.19
C MET A 84 -4.51 -12.02 2.42
N SER A 85 -3.88 -11.08 3.09
CA SER A 85 -3.05 -11.37 4.26
C SER A 85 -3.87 -11.79 5.48
N THR A 86 -5.16 -11.43 5.58
CA THR A 86 -6.06 -11.98 6.61
C THR A 86 -6.41 -13.46 6.37
N LEU A 87 -6.21 -13.96 5.16
CA LEU A 87 -6.48 -15.33 4.76
C LEU A 87 -5.23 -16.24 4.78
N GLY A 88 -4.11 -15.70 5.23
CA GLY A 88 -2.85 -16.41 5.36
C GLY A 88 -1.81 -16.09 4.30
N TYR A 89 -2.11 -15.24 3.33
CA TYR A 89 -1.17 -14.87 2.26
C TYR A 89 -0.36 -13.62 2.64
N ALA A 90 0.55 -13.79 3.61
CA ALA A 90 1.32 -12.70 4.22
C ALA A 90 2.21 -11.92 3.25
N PHE A 91 2.56 -12.51 2.11
CA PHE A 91 3.44 -11.93 1.09
C PHE A 91 2.70 -11.64 -0.22
N ALA A 92 1.38 -11.55 -0.16
CA ALA A 92 0.59 -11.16 -1.33
C ALA A 92 1.02 -9.82 -1.88
N THR A 93 1.07 -9.71 -3.20
CA THR A 93 1.35 -8.47 -3.92
C THR A 93 0.20 -8.11 -4.85
N ALA A 94 -0.01 -6.82 -5.04
CA ALA A 94 -0.96 -6.27 -6.00
C ALA A 94 -0.29 -5.09 -6.70
N ASN A 95 0.05 -5.28 -7.97
CA ASN A 95 0.84 -4.32 -8.72
C ASN A 95 -0.05 -3.61 -9.76
N PRO A 96 -0.32 -2.30 -9.61
CA PRO A 96 -1.08 -1.54 -10.58
C PRO A 96 -0.22 -1.23 -11.81
N ASN A 97 -0.66 -1.70 -12.98
CA ASN A 97 -0.05 -1.40 -14.28
C ASN A 97 -0.92 -0.40 -15.02
N PRO A 98 -0.42 0.82 -15.30
CA PRO A 98 -1.14 1.82 -16.05
C PRO A 98 -1.07 1.57 -17.56
N GLU A 99 -2.18 1.77 -18.23
CA GLU A 99 -2.30 1.84 -19.68
C GLU A 99 -2.88 3.21 -20.06
N ALA A 100 -2.03 4.14 -20.46
CA ALA A 100 -2.43 5.50 -20.77
C ALA A 100 -2.82 5.67 -22.23
N ASP A 101 -4.02 6.20 -22.48
CA ASP A 101 -4.46 6.72 -23.76
C ASP A 101 -4.25 8.24 -23.77
N ARG A 102 -3.19 8.68 -24.43
CA ARG A 102 -2.79 10.10 -24.47
C ARG A 102 -3.75 10.96 -25.29
N GLU A 103 -4.38 10.40 -26.31
CA GLU A 103 -5.32 11.13 -27.14
C GLU A 103 -6.60 11.49 -26.36
N LYS A 104 -7.10 10.52 -25.59
CA LYS A 104 -8.30 10.70 -24.76
C LYS A 104 -7.98 11.26 -23.37
N ARG A 105 -6.69 11.37 -23.00
CA ARG A 105 -6.24 11.75 -21.65
C ARG A 105 -6.87 10.87 -20.58
N GLN A 106 -6.88 9.57 -20.83
CA GLN A 106 -7.44 8.55 -19.96
C GLN A 106 -6.39 7.50 -19.62
N VAL A 107 -6.52 6.92 -18.43
CA VAL A 107 -5.65 5.82 -17.98
C VAL A 107 -6.50 4.69 -17.43
N ALA A 108 -6.27 3.48 -17.94
CA ALA A 108 -6.78 2.25 -17.36
C ALA A 108 -5.72 1.62 -16.46
N PHE A 109 -6.14 0.97 -15.38
CA PHE A 109 -5.23 0.22 -14.52
C PHE A 109 -5.60 -1.26 -14.53
N THR A 110 -4.60 -2.09 -14.73
CA THR A 110 -4.68 -3.53 -14.50
C THR A 110 -3.88 -3.85 -13.26
N ILE A 111 -4.55 -4.19 -12.16
CA ILE A 111 -3.90 -4.57 -10.90
C ILE A 111 -3.64 -6.07 -10.95
N VAL A 112 -2.38 -6.45 -11.10
CA VAL A 112 -1.95 -7.85 -11.14
C VAL A 112 -1.73 -8.32 -9.72
N VAL A 113 -2.52 -9.31 -9.32
CA VAL A 113 -2.51 -9.88 -7.96
C VAL A 113 -1.76 -11.20 -7.96
N ASP A 114 -0.79 -11.33 -7.06
CA ASP A 114 -0.08 -12.57 -6.75
C ASP A 114 -0.17 -12.82 -5.24
N PRO A 115 -0.91 -13.85 -4.81
CA PRO A 115 -1.05 -14.18 -3.39
C PRO A 115 0.24 -14.75 -2.78
N GLY A 116 1.13 -15.31 -3.59
CA GLY A 116 2.29 -16.03 -3.11
C GLY A 116 1.91 -17.30 -2.33
N ARG A 117 2.75 -17.69 -1.40
CA ARG A 117 2.51 -18.88 -0.57
C ARG A 117 1.74 -18.55 0.70
N ARG A 118 0.81 -19.43 1.06
CA ARG A 118 0.10 -19.33 2.34
C ARG A 118 1.04 -19.61 3.50
N VAL A 119 1.00 -18.76 4.53
CA VAL A 119 1.92 -18.76 5.67
C VAL A 119 1.24 -19.34 6.90
N TYR A 120 1.95 -20.24 7.56
CA TYR A 120 1.53 -20.88 8.79
C TYR A 120 2.41 -20.39 9.95
N VAL A 121 1.80 -19.94 11.05
CA VAL A 121 2.52 -19.47 12.23
C VAL A 121 2.91 -20.65 13.09
N ARG A 122 4.17 -21.02 13.05
CA ARG A 122 4.71 -22.11 13.84
C ARG A 122 4.80 -21.75 15.32
N ARG A 123 5.34 -20.56 15.62
CA ARG A 123 5.64 -20.14 17.00
C ARG A 123 5.61 -18.62 17.12
N VAL A 124 5.20 -18.13 18.29
CA VAL A 124 5.29 -16.74 18.71
C VAL A 124 6.35 -16.61 19.80
N ASN A 125 7.45 -15.94 19.49
CA ASN A 125 8.52 -15.68 20.44
C ASN A 125 8.32 -14.30 21.09
N ILE A 126 8.44 -14.23 22.40
CA ILE A 126 8.43 -13.00 23.18
C ILE A 126 9.85 -12.76 23.68
N ALA A 127 10.38 -11.57 23.46
CA ALA A 127 11.73 -11.18 23.84
C ALA A 127 11.79 -9.72 24.28
N GLY A 128 12.77 -9.35 25.08
CA GLY A 128 12.96 -7.98 25.57
C GLY A 128 12.09 -7.59 26.77
N ASN A 129 11.30 -8.51 27.30
CA ASN A 129 10.37 -8.32 28.44
C ASN A 129 11.08 -8.46 29.80
N ASN A 130 12.07 -7.61 30.08
CA ASN A 130 12.90 -7.71 31.30
C ASN A 130 12.12 -7.50 32.60
N ARG A 131 11.00 -6.80 32.58
CA ARG A 131 10.16 -6.46 33.75
C ARG A 131 8.79 -7.12 33.74
N THR A 132 8.35 -7.62 32.58
CA THR A 132 7.02 -8.16 32.39
C THR A 132 7.10 -9.66 32.15
N ARG A 133 6.30 -10.44 32.83
CA ARG A 133 6.24 -11.89 32.63
C ARG A 133 5.72 -12.21 31.22
N ASP A 134 6.26 -13.25 30.60
CA ASP A 134 5.87 -13.75 29.28
C ASP A 134 4.35 -13.96 29.17
N GLU A 135 3.74 -14.55 30.21
CA GLU A 135 2.31 -14.85 30.28
C GLU A 135 1.42 -13.60 30.12
N VAL A 136 1.88 -12.45 30.67
CA VAL A 136 1.14 -11.18 30.58
C VAL A 136 1.08 -10.67 29.14
N ILE A 137 2.17 -10.80 28.40
CA ILE A 137 2.23 -10.39 27.00
C ILE A 137 1.50 -11.43 26.13
N ARG A 138 1.73 -12.72 26.37
CA ARG A 138 1.16 -13.83 25.60
C ARG A 138 -0.38 -13.83 25.61
N ARG A 139 -1.00 -13.48 26.73
CA ARG A 139 -2.48 -13.39 26.81
C ARG A 139 -3.08 -12.28 25.93
N GLU A 140 -2.27 -11.30 25.52
CA GLU A 140 -2.72 -10.23 24.62
C GLU A 140 -2.54 -10.59 23.13
N VAL A 141 -1.77 -11.62 22.83
CA VAL A 141 -1.56 -12.12 21.48
C VAL A 141 -2.85 -12.82 20.97
N ARG A 142 -3.29 -12.41 19.78
CA ARG A 142 -4.49 -12.96 19.08
C ARG A 142 -4.12 -13.81 17.89
N GLN A 143 -2.92 -13.65 17.35
CA GLN A 143 -2.37 -14.59 16.38
C GLN A 143 -1.93 -15.84 17.11
N TYR A 144 -2.62 -16.94 16.87
CA TYR A 144 -2.30 -18.20 17.52
C TYR A 144 -1.14 -18.93 16.81
N GLU A 145 -0.34 -19.62 17.61
CA GLU A 145 0.58 -20.64 17.11
C GLU A 145 -0.22 -21.79 16.48
N SER A 146 0.38 -22.51 15.56
CA SER A 146 -0.26 -23.63 14.85
C SER A 146 -1.53 -23.22 14.08
N ALA A 147 -1.59 -21.98 13.61
CA ALA A 147 -2.68 -21.44 12.79
C ALA A 147 -2.14 -20.72 11.56
N TRP A 148 -3.01 -20.50 10.58
CA TRP A 148 -2.68 -19.64 9.45
C TRP A 148 -2.43 -18.20 9.91
N PHE A 149 -1.48 -17.55 9.25
CA PHE A 149 -1.21 -16.13 9.47
C PHE A 149 -2.48 -15.30 9.21
N ASP A 150 -2.69 -14.30 10.04
CA ASP A 150 -3.80 -13.35 9.91
C ASP A 150 -3.31 -11.96 10.32
N SER A 151 -3.19 -11.07 9.36
CA SER A 151 -2.66 -9.71 9.59
C SER A 151 -3.51 -8.90 10.56
N ASP A 152 -4.84 -9.11 10.59
CA ASP A 152 -5.72 -8.42 11.52
C ASP A 152 -5.50 -8.87 12.96
N ARG A 153 -5.29 -10.17 13.15
CA ARG A 153 -4.94 -10.73 14.47
C ARG A 153 -3.57 -10.26 14.95
N VAL A 154 -2.60 -10.14 14.04
CA VAL A 154 -1.27 -9.58 14.37
C VAL A 154 -1.41 -8.12 14.78
N ARG A 155 -2.14 -7.31 13.99
CA ARG A 155 -2.39 -5.90 14.32
C ARG A 155 -3.11 -5.76 15.66
N LEU A 156 -4.17 -6.53 15.88
CA LEU A 156 -4.90 -6.54 17.15
C LEU A 156 -4.01 -6.93 18.33
N SER A 157 -3.12 -7.91 18.13
CA SER A 157 -2.15 -8.30 19.17
C SER A 157 -1.23 -7.14 19.52
N ARG A 158 -0.69 -6.46 18.53
CA ARG A 158 0.15 -5.27 18.70
C ARG A 158 -0.60 -4.18 19.47
N ASP A 159 -1.78 -3.79 19.03
CA ASP A 159 -2.58 -2.73 19.67
C ASP A 159 -2.91 -3.05 21.12
N ARG A 160 -3.12 -4.33 21.44
CA ARG A 160 -3.39 -4.79 22.81
C ARG A 160 -2.14 -4.73 23.69
N ILE A 161 -0.99 -5.12 23.14
CA ILE A 161 0.30 -5.05 23.86
C ILE A 161 0.69 -3.58 24.08
N ASP A 162 0.52 -2.72 23.08
CA ASP A 162 0.83 -1.29 23.19
C ASP A 162 0.00 -0.60 24.29
N ARG A 163 -1.24 -1.02 24.51
CA ARG A 163 -2.11 -0.51 25.61
C ARG A 163 -1.63 -0.89 27.01
N LEU A 164 -0.75 -1.88 27.14
CA LEU A 164 -0.18 -2.22 28.44
C LEU A 164 0.82 -1.17 28.96
N GLY A 165 1.25 -0.23 28.11
CA GLY A 165 2.01 0.96 28.50
C GLY A 165 3.48 0.69 28.85
N PHE A 166 4.07 -0.35 28.26
CA PHE A 166 5.50 -0.63 28.48
C PHE A 166 6.38 0.11 27.49
#